data_a8557798cee393d0276ff226dc6cc7e4
#
_entry.id   a8557798cee393d0276ff226dc6cc7e4
#
_cell.length_a   1.000
_cell.length_b   1.000
_cell.length_c   1.000
_cell.angle_alpha   90.00
_cell.angle_beta   90.00
_cell.angle_gamma   90.00
#
_symmetry.space_group_name_H-M   'P 1'
#
loop_
_entity.id
_entity.type
_entity.pdbx_description
1 polymer ?
#
loop_
_entity_poly.entity_id
_entity_poly.type
_entity_poly.pdbx_seq_one_letter_code
_entity_poly.pdbx_strand_id
1 'polypeptide(L)'
;MNFTAIDFETANCARASVCAVGLVRVENGKTVAEYNTLINPETYFDWRCVNVHGITPEDVESAPTFPKVWKEIKPFLSDNVVAHNAPFDMSCLRAALAEFRPPDASEFDYICTLAISRRLFGMGGNRLNELAEKFGLNSFRHHDAFEDAAVCAEIFKIFETRTDVSAFKKRFIPPF
;
A
#
# COMPACT_ATOMS: atom_id res chain seq x y z
N MET A 1 -10.81 -8.58 11.70
CA MET A 1 -10.90 -9.04 10.26
C MET A 1 -9.54 -9.55 9.84
N ASN A 2 -9.46 -10.50 8.89
CA ASN A 2 -8.17 -10.82 8.23
C ASN A 2 -7.98 -9.87 7.06
N PHE A 3 -6.77 -9.31 6.91
CA PHE A 3 -6.48 -8.32 5.87
C PHE A 3 -4.98 -8.25 5.57
N THR A 4 -4.63 -7.64 4.45
CA THR A 4 -3.25 -7.25 4.12
C THR A 4 -3.19 -5.73 3.96
N ALA A 5 -2.36 -5.07 4.75
CA ALA A 5 -2.00 -3.68 4.49
C ALA A 5 -0.94 -3.60 3.38
N ILE A 6 -1.08 -2.62 2.50
CA ILE A 6 -0.18 -2.40 1.36
C ILE A 6 0.15 -0.92 1.21
N ASP A 7 1.37 -0.66 0.77
CA ASP A 7 1.82 0.67 0.33
C ASP A 7 2.79 0.54 -0.84
N PHE A 8 2.70 1.46 -1.81
CA PHE A 8 3.59 1.54 -2.97
C PHE A 8 4.32 2.88 -3.02
N GLU A 9 5.60 2.84 -3.42
CA GLU A 9 6.31 4.04 -3.86
C GLU A 9 6.49 4.04 -5.38
N THR A 10 6.53 5.24 -5.99
CA THR A 10 6.64 5.40 -7.44
C THR A 10 7.83 6.25 -7.83
N ALA A 11 8.56 5.85 -8.88
CA ALA A 11 9.73 6.55 -9.40
C ALA A 11 9.39 7.94 -9.99
N ASN A 12 8.17 8.10 -10.52
CA ASN A 12 7.69 9.33 -11.12
C ASN A 12 6.16 9.43 -11.07
N CYS A 13 5.55 10.40 -11.74
CA CYS A 13 4.09 10.62 -11.72
C CYS A 13 3.28 9.54 -12.46
N ALA A 14 3.91 8.68 -13.27
CA ALA A 14 3.23 7.56 -13.91
C ALA A 14 2.92 6.48 -12.88
N ARG A 15 1.67 6.06 -12.79
CA ARG A 15 1.22 5.07 -11.78
C ARG A 15 1.88 3.69 -11.93
N ALA A 16 2.29 3.32 -13.14
CA ALA A 16 2.99 2.06 -13.39
C ALA A 16 4.47 2.08 -12.94
N SER A 17 5.04 3.25 -12.63
CA SER A 17 6.45 3.39 -12.23
C SER A 17 6.73 2.96 -10.78
N VAL A 18 6.07 1.90 -10.31
CA VAL A 18 6.26 1.41 -8.93
C VAL A 18 7.71 1.02 -8.68
N CYS A 19 8.33 1.58 -7.63
CA CYS A 19 9.74 1.35 -7.28
C CYS A 19 9.95 0.69 -5.92
N ALA A 20 8.90 0.59 -5.10
CA ALA A 20 8.91 -0.20 -3.87
C ALA A 20 7.49 -0.68 -3.54
N VAL A 21 7.40 -1.75 -2.77
CA VAL A 21 6.15 -2.24 -2.18
C VAL A 21 6.40 -2.79 -0.79
N GLY A 22 5.54 -2.43 0.16
CA GLY A 22 5.47 -3.00 1.49
C GLY A 22 4.12 -3.66 1.73
N LEU A 23 4.12 -4.83 2.37
CA LEU A 23 2.92 -5.60 2.71
C LEU A 23 3.02 -6.14 4.14
N VAL A 24 1.93 -6.05 4.87
CA VAL A 24 1.78 -6.64 6.20
C VAL A 24 0.47 -7.41 6.26
N ARG A 25 0.58 -8.74 6.40
CA ARG A 25 -0.57 -9.63 6.55
C ARG A 25 -0.96 -9.76 8.02
N VAL A 26 -2.22 -9.49 8.32
CA VAL A 26 -2.79 -9.60 9.66
C VAL A 26 -3.91 -10.63 9.66
N GLU A 27 -3.82 -11.59 10.60
CA GLU A 27 -4.85 -12.59 10.86
C GLU A 27 -5.16 -12.65 12.36
N ASN A 28 -6.44 -12.61 12.70
CA ASN A 28 -6.89 -12.61 14.09
C ASN A 28 -6.20 -11.52 14.95
N GLY A 29 -5.97 -10.34 14.36
CA GLY A 29 -5.33 -9.20 15.01
C GLY A 29 -3.81 -9.28 15.16
N LYS A 30 -3.17 -10.35 14.66
CA LYS A 30 -1.71 -10.55 14.73
C LYS A 30 -1.09 -10.48 13.33
N THR A 31 0.06 -9.87 13.21
CA THR A 31 0.89 -9.96 12.01
C THR A 31 1.40 -11.37 11.86
N VAL A 32 1.12 -12.00 10.70
CA VAL A 32 1.49 -13.38 10.39
C VAL A 32 2.48 -13.50 9.23
N ALA A 33 2.55 -12.50 8.37
CA ALA A 33 3.51 -12.43 7.27
C ALA A 33 3.79 -10.98 6.89
N GLU A 34 4.98 -10.74 6.40
CA GLU A 34 5.47 -9.44 5.94
C GLU A 34 6.22 -9.63 4.61
N TYR A 35 6.14 -8.63 3.75
CA TYR A 35 6.90 -8.61 2.51
C TYR A 35 7.33 -7.17 2.21
N ASN A 36 8.59 -7.00 1.87
CA ASN A 36 9.16 -5.71 1.50
C ASN A 36 10.19 -5.90 0.39
N THR A 37 10.08 -5.11 -0.68
CA THR A 37 11.08 -5.13 -1.73
C THR A 37 11.11 -3.83 -2.52
N LEU A 38 12.31 -3.47 -3.00
CA LEU A 38 12.47 -2.53 -4.08
C LEU A 38 12.05 -3.18 -5.41
N ILE A 39 11.64 -2.37 -6.35
CA ILE A 39 11.21 -2.79 -7.70
C ILE A 39 11.95 -1.94 -8.72
N ASN A 40 12.57 -2.57 -9.71
CA ASN A 40 13.11 -1.84 -10.84
C ASN A 40 11.95 -1.46 -11.78
N PRO A 41 11.58 -0.16 -11.86
CA PRO A 41 10.46 0.28 -12.68
C PRO A 41 10.82 0.41 -14.17
N GLU A 42 12.07 0.15 -14.56
CA GLU A 42 12.59 0.27 -15.93
C GLU A 42 12.27 1.64 -16.58
N THR A 43 12.21 2.71 -15.79
CA THR A 43 11.91 4.08 -16.23
C THR A 43 12.70 5.11 -15.43
N TYR A 44 12.61 6.37 -15.85
CA TYR A 44 13.29 7.48 -15.15
C TYR A 44 12.69 7.75 -13.76
N PHE A 45 13.52 8.31 -12.88
CA PHE A 45 13.11 8.82 -11.58
C PHE A 45 12.93 10.36 -11.65
N ASP A 46 11.79 10.84 -11.14
CA ASP A 46 11.58 12.27 -10.90
C ASP A 46 12.21 12.62 -9.54
N TRP A 47 13.07 13.65 -9.52
CA TRP A 47 13.72 14.09 -8.30
C TRP A 47 12.73 14.44 -7.15
N ARG A 48 11.51 14.85 -7.50
CA ARG A 48 10.45 15.12 -6.50
C ARG A 48 10.01 13.86 -5.79
N CYS A 49 9.92 12.73 -6.48
CA CYS A 49 9.61 11.45 -5.88
C CYS A 49 10.79 10.96 -5.02
N VAL A 50 12.01 11.04 -5.55
CA VAL A 50 13.24 10.70 -4.79
C VAL A 50 13.33 11.50 -3.50
N ASN A 51 13.04 12.80 -3.52
CA ASN A 51 13.03 13.64 -2.32
C ASN A 51 11.97 13.24 -1.28
N VAL A 52 10.92 12.53 -1.68
CA VAL A 52 9.86 12.05 -0.78
C VAL A 52 10.28 10.73 -0.11
N HIS A 53 10.64 9.71 -0.87
CA HIS A 53 10.89 8.36 -0.36
C HIS A 53 12.38 7.98 -0.27
N GLY A 54 13.27 8.76 -0.89
CA GLY A 54 14.72 8.55 -0.84
C GLY A 54 15.26 7.45 -1.75
N ILE A 55 14.41 6.74 -2.49
CA ILE A 55 14.83 5.67 -3.40
C ILE A 55 15.38 6.28 -4.68
N THR A 56 16.61 5.91 -5.05
CA THR A 56 17.31 6.40 -6.24
C THR A 56 17.32 5.36 -7.37
N PRO A 57 17.62 5.73 -8.61
CA PRO A 57 17.80 4.76 -9.70
C PRO A 57 18.84 3.67 -9.37
N GLU A 58 19.91 4.05 -8.67
CA GLU A 58 21.00 3.15 -8.28
C GLU A 58 20.50 2.06 -7.30
N ASP A 59 19.61 2.43 -6.38
CA ASP A 59 19.05 1.50 -5.38
C ASP A 59 18.26 0.36 -6.03
N VAL A 60 17.62 0.63 -7.17
CA VAL A 60 16.74 -0.33 -7.86
C VAL A 60 17.39 -1.03 -9.05
N GLU A 61 18.62 -0.70 -9.39
CA GLU A 61 19.30 -1.23 -10.60
C GLU A 61 19.30 -2.76 -10.66
N SER A 62 19.54 -3.41 -9.51
CA SER A 62 19.55 -4.88 -9.37
C SER A 62 18.23 -5.45 -8.82
N ALA A 63 17.23 -4.61 -8.54
CA ALA A 63 15.96 -5.04 -8.01
C ALA A 63 15.14 -5.82 -9.05
N PRO A 64 14.22 -6.72 -8.61
CA PRO A 64 13.33 -7.41 -9.52
C PRO A 64 12.37 -6.42 -10.20
N THR A 65 11.96 -6.72 -11.43
CA THR A 65 10.88 -5.99 -12.11
C THR A 65 9.51 -6.41 -11.58
N PHE A 66 8.48 -5.59 -11.79
CA PHE A 66 7.13 -5.83 -11.29
C PHE A 66 6.56 -7.23 -11.64
N PRO A 67 6.77 -7.81 -12.85
CA PRO A 67 6.31 -9.17 -13.16
C PRO A 67 6.87 -10.27 -12.24
N LYS A 68 8.09 -10.09 -11.71
CA LYS A 68 8.67 -11.03 -10.74
C LYS A 68 8.05 -10.80 -9.36
N VAL A 69 7.94 -9.54 -8.95
CA VAL A 69 7.35 -9.15 -7.66
C VAL A 69 5.87 -9.54 -7.57
N TRP A 70 5.13 -9.47 -8.68
CA TRP A 70 3.73 -9.89 -8.73
C TRP A 70 3.50 -11.31 -8.18
N LYS A 71 4.37 -12.25 -8.51
CA LYS A 71 4.26 -13.65 -8.06
C LYS A 71 4.35 -13.77 -6.53
N GLU A 72 5.12 -12.88 -5.92
CA GLU A 72 5.34 -12.85 -4.47
C GLU A 72 4.19 -12.12 -3.74
N ILE A 73 3.70 -11.01 -4.30
CA ILE A 73 2.67 -10.20 -3.63
C ILE A 73 1.26 -10.69 -3.86
N LYS A 74 0.97 -11.36 -4.99
CA LYS A 74 -0.37 -11.85 -5.32
C LYS A 74 -1.02 -12.69 -4.19
N PRO A 75 -0.33 -13.64 -3.52
CA PRO A 75 -0.92 -14.41 -2.43
C PRO A 75 -1.43 -13.55 -1.26
N PHE A 76 -0.86 -12.37 -1.05
CA PHE A 76 -1.29 -11.42 -0.01
C PHE A 76 -2.60 -10.72 -0.37
N LEU A 77 -3.00 -10.69 -1.64
CA LEU A 77 -4.17 -9.96 -2.15
C LEU A 77 -5.46 -10.84 -2.17
N SER A 78 -5.48 -11.95 -1.43
CA SER A 78 -6.57 -12.93 -1.46
C SER A 78 -7.81 -12.55 -0.63
N ASP A 79 -7.65 -11.64 0.34
CA ASP A 79 -8.72 -11.19 1.24
C ASP A 79 -8.95 -9.68 1.11
N ASN A 80 -9.21 -9.02 2.24
CA ASN A 80 -9.32 -7.56 2.24
C ASN A 80 -7.94 -6.93 2.17
N VAL A 81 -7.74 -6.02 1.24
CA VAL A 81 -6.56 -5.19 1.15
C VAL A 81 -6.83 -3.84 1.80
N VAL A 82 -5.91 -3.33 2.58
CA VAL A 82 -6.05 -2.06 3.30
C VAL A 82 -4.89 -1.15 2.90
N ALA A 83 -5.17 0.11 2.59
CA ALA A 83 -4.13 1.09 2.32
C ALA A 83 -4.52 2.47 2.87
N HIS A 84 -3.53 3.31 3.18
CA HIS A 84 -3.79 4.70 3.54
C HIS A 84 -3.79 5.56 2.26
N ASN A 85 -4.94 6.19 1.96
CA ASN A 85 -5.20 6.78 0.64
C ASN A 85 -5.23 5.73 -0.49
N ALA A 86 -5.86 4.60 -0.25
CA ALA A 86 -5.95 3.44 -1.13
C ALA A 86 -6.21 3.74 -2.64
N PRO A 87 -6.90 4.83 -3.06
CA PRO A 87 -6.98 5.18 -4.48
C PRO A 87 -5.62 5.33 -5.17
N PHE A 88 -4.58 5.74 -4.44
CA PHE A 88 -3.22 5.81 -4.98
C PHE A 88 -2.69 4.40 -5.27
N ASP A 89 -2.64 3.54 -4.25
CA ASP A 89 -2.09 2.18 -4.35
C ASP A 89 -2.85 1.33 -5.37
N MET A 90 -4.18 1.41 -5.34
CA MET A 90 -5.01 0.70 -6.31
C MET A 90 -4.81 1.21 -7.74
N SER A 91 -4.49 2.49 -7.93
CA SER A 91 -4.16 3.02 -9.25
C SER A 91 -2.77 2.58 -9.73
N CYS A 92 -1.79 2.48 -8.82
CA CYS A 92 -0.46 1.95 -9.10
C CYS A 92 -0.55 0.47 -9.50
N LEU A 93 -1.20 -0.34 -8.69
CA LEU A 93 -1.41 -1.76 -8.98
C LEU A 93 -2.14 -1.96 -10.31
N ARG A 94 -3.22 -1.20 -10.57
CA ARG A 94 -3.97 -1.27 -11.82
C ARG A 94 -3.11 -0.92 -13.03
N ALA A 95 -2.29 0.12 -12.95
CA ALA A 95 -1.42 0.54 -14.04
C ALA A 95 -0.31 -0.49 -14.32
N ALA A 96 0.35 -1.00 -13.29
CA ALA A 96 1.36 -2.05 -13.43
C ALA A 96 0.77 -3.35 -14.01
N LEU A 97 -0.42 -3.76 -13.56
CA LEU A 97 -1.13 -4.91 -14.13
C LEU A 97 -1.54 -4.69 -15.59
N ALA A 98 -1.95 -3.48 -15.97
CA ALA A 98 -2.31 -3.15 -17.35
C ALA A 98 -1.15 -3.32 -18.32
N GLU A 99 0.08 -3.00 -17.89
CA GLU A 99 1.30 -3.19 -18.68
C GLU A 99 1.71 -4.66 -18.76
N PHE A 100 1.71 -5.35 -17.62
CA PHE A 100 2.20 -6.74 -17.53
C PHE A 100 1.16 -7.79 -17.95
N ARG A 101 -0.15 -7.54 -17.71
CA ARG A 101 -1.28 -8.43 -18.04
C ARG A 101 -1.11 -9.88 -17.57
N PRO A 102 -0.89 -10.14 -16.28
CA PRO A 102 -0.75 -11.51 -15.80
C PRO A 102 -2.10 -12.24 -15.92
N PRO A 103 -2.11 -13.50 -16.39
CA PRO A 103 -3.36 -14.25 -16.62
C PRO A 103 -4.07 -14.62 -15.31
N ASP A 104 -3.41 -14.47 -14.19
CA ASP A 104 -3.86 -14.87 -12.87
C ASP A 104 -4.23 -13.69 -11.95
N ALA A 105 -4.37 -12.49 -12.50
CA ALA A 105 -4.90 -11.35 -11.77
C ALA A 105 -6.38 -11.59 -11.44
N SER A 106 -6.74 -11.34 -10.18
CA SER A 106 -8.09 -11.58 -9.66
C SER A 106 -8.64 -10.34 -8.96
N GLU A 107 -9.95 -10.30 -8.82
CA GLU A 107 -10.64 -9.28 -8.04
C GLU A 107 -10.43 -9.51 -6.54
N PHE A 108 -10.41 -8.43 -5.77
CA PHE A 108 -10.39 -8.46 -4.30
C PHE A 108 -11.08 -7.22 -3.73
N ASP A 109 -11.44 -7.28 -2.44
CA ASP A 109 -11.98 -6.13 -1.73
C ASP A 109 -10.85 -5.29 -1.14
N TYR A 110 -11.00 -3.96 -1.16
CA TYR A 110 -10.08 -3.07 -0.47
C TYR A 110 -10.78 -2.03 0.38
N ILE A 111 -10.07 -1.51 1.38
CA ILE A 111 -10.55 -0.51 2.34
C ILE A 111 -9.51 0.61 2.44
N CYS A 112 -9.99 1.86 2.46
CA CYS A 112 -9.16 3.05 2.59
C CYS A 112 -9.21 3.60 4.03
N THR A 113 -8.12 3.52 4.77
CA THR A 113 -8.04 4.06 6.14
C THR A 113 -8.20 5.58 6.19
N LEU A 114 -7.78 6.32 5.16
CA LEU A 114 -8.02 7.75 5.03
C LEU A 114 -9.52 8.07 4.94
N ALA A 115 -10.31 7.23 4.27
CA ALA A 115 -11.76 7.43 4.19
C ALA A 115 -12.43 7.18 5.55
N ILE A 116 -11.98 6.16 6.27
CA ILE A 116 -12.46 5.87 7.64
C ILE A 116 -12.11 7.02 8.58
N SER A 117 -10.85 7.49 8.57
CA SER A 117 -10.41 8.56 9.47
C SER A 117 -11.19 9.86 9.24
N ARG A 118 -11.44 10.24 7.98
CA ARG A 118 -12.26 11.40 7.65
C ARG A 118 -13.70 11.28 8.16
N ARG A 119 -14.26 10.08 8.14
CA ARG A 119 -15.59 9.81 8.68
C ARG A 119 -15.63 9.93 10.21
N LEU A 120 -14.57 9.48 10.88
CA LEU A 120 -14.48 9.48 12.35
C LEU A 120 -14.08 10.85 12.94
N PHE A 121 -13.19 11.59 12.24
CA PHE A 121 -12.52 12.76 12.81
C PHE A 121 -12.71 14.05 12.00
N GLY A 122 -13.42 14.00 10.86
CA GLY A 122 -13.56 15.14 9.96
C GLY A 122 -12.39 15.27 8.98
N MET A 123 -12.26 16.43 8.33
CA MET A 123 -11.36 16.59 7.17
C MET A 123 -9.91 16.95 7.52
N GLY A 124 -9.60 17.29 8.76
CA GLY A 124 -8.25 17.70 9.20
C GLY A 124 -7.50 16.59 9.94
N GLY A 125 -6.16 16.59 9.89
CA GLY A 125 -5.33 15.71 10.72
C GLY A 125 -5.47 14.21 10.38
N ASN A 126 -5.55 13.87 9.10
CA ASN A 126 -5.80 12.50 8.65
C ASN A 126 -4.64 11.90 7.84
N ARG A 127 -3.47 12.54 7.79
CA ARG A 127 -2.28 11.94 7.18
C ARG A 127 -1.82 10.75 8.03
N LEU A 128 -1.12 9.80 7.42
CA LEU A 128 -0.67 8.59 8.09
C LEU A 128 0.15 8.89 9.35
N ASN A 129 1.12 9.79 9.25
CA ASN A 129 1.96 10.24 10.37
C ASN A 129 1.15 10.98 11.46
N GLU A 130 0.18 11.80 11.08
CA GLU A 130 -0.70 12.51 12.04
C GLU A 130 -1.59 11.52 12.82
N LEU A 131 -2.07 10.48 12.15
CA LEU A 131 -2.85 9.41 12.79
C LEU A 131 -1.97 8.54 13.68
N ALA A 132 -0.73 8.23 13.24
CA ALA A 132 0.23 7.50 14.05
C ALA A 132 0.51 8.24 15.37
N GLU A 133 0.80 9.53 15.30
CA GLU A 133 0.99 10.38 16.49
C GLU A 133 -0.26 10.41 17.38
N LYS A 134 -1.44 10.63 16.77
CA LYS A 134 -2.73 10.66 17.48
C LYS A 134 -3.03 9.37 18.25
N PHE A 135 -2.57 8.23 17.76
CA PHE A 135 -2.80 6.93 18.39
C PHE A 135 -1.62 6.45 19.24
N GLY A 136 -0.58 7.26 19.38
CA GLY A 136 0.60 6.92 20.17
C GLY A 136 1.38 5.73 19.59
N LEU A 137 1.34 5.56 18.26
CA LEU A 137 2.18 4.57 17.59
C LEU A 137 3.63 5.06 17.57
N ASN A 138 4.56 4.10 17.57
CA ASN A 138 5.99 4.44 17.55
C ASN A 138 6.34 5.28 16.31
N SER A 139 7.38 6.12 16.44
CA SER A 139 7.93 6.85 15.31
C SER A 139 8.39 5.85 14.23
N PHE A 140 8.11 6.17 12.98
CA PHE A 140 8.46 5.38 11.80
C PHE A 140 9.03 6.29 10.71
N ARG A 141 9.72 5.73 9.75
CA ARG A 141 10.23 6.47 8.60
C ARG A 141 9.12 6.58 7.57
N HIS A 142 8.40 7.70 7.60
CA HIS A 142 7.35 7.99 6.63
C HIS A 142 7.91 8.02 5.20
N HIS A 143 7.14 7.51 4.23
CA HIS A 143 7.55 7.23 2.86
C HIS A 143 8.59 6.11 2.72
N ASP A 144 8.59 5.17 3.65
CA ASP A 144 9.13 3.83 3.47
C ASP A 144 7.93 2.89 3.31
N ALA A 145 7.79 2.25 2.14
CA ALA A 145 6.60 1.47 1.80
C ALA A 145 6.25 0.40 2.84
N PHE A 146 7.25 -0.23 3.45
CA PHE A 146 7.02 -1.23 4.48
C PHE A 146 6.56 -0.62 5.80
N GLU A 147 7.22 0.44 6.25
CA GLU A 147 6.84 1.11 7.50
C GLU A 147 5.46 1.78 7.38
N ASP A 148 5.14 2.37 6.22
CA ASP A 148 3.82 2.95 5.95
C ASP A 148 2.72 1.86 5.94
N ALA A 149 2.97 0.70 5.33
CA ALA A 149 2.05 -0.45 5.39
C ALA A 149 1.86 -0.98 6.81
N ALA A 150 2.95 -1.08 7.61
CA ALA A 150 2.89 -1.55 8.99
C ALA A 150 2.07 -0.59 9.87
N VAL A 151 2.32 0.71 9.77
CA VAL A 151 1.55 1.72 10.50
C VAL A 151 0.09 1.75 10.04
N CYS A 152 -0.16 1.61 8.74
CA CYS A 152 -1.51 1.50 8.20
C CYS A 152 -2.26 0.30 8.79
N ALA A 153 -1.59 -0.85 8.96
CA ALA A 153 -2.17 -2.04 9.61
C ALA A 153 -2.57 -1.78 11.06
N GLU A 154 -1.69 -1.14 11.85
CA GLU A 154 -1.99 -0.80 13.25
C GLU A 154 -3.18 0.18 13.35
N ILE A 155 -3.18 1.22 12.52
CA ILE A 155 -4.30 2.18 12.46
C ILE A 155 -5.60 1.47 12.09
N PHE A 156 -5.57 0.55 11.14
CA PHE A 156 -6.76 -0.19 10.73
C PHE A 156 -7.31 -1.07 11.85
N LYS A 157 -6.44 -1.76 12.62
CA LYS A 157 -6.87 -2.52 13.82
C LYS A 157 -7.58 -1.61 14.84
N ILE A 158 -7.10 -0.38 15.02
CA ILE A 158 -7.77 0.59 15.90
C ILE A 158 -9.14 0.98 15.33
N PHE A 159 -9.26 1.17 14.01
CA PHE A 159 -10.53 1.52 13.38
C PHE A 159 -11.57 0.40 13.49
N GLU A 160 -11.17 -0.86 13.40
CA GLU A 160 -12.06 -2.02 13.61
C GLU A 160 -12.75 -1.99 14.98
N THR A 161 -12.13 -1.40 16.01
CA THR A 161 -12.73 -1.26 17.33
C THR A 161 -13.68 -0.07 17.45
N ARG A 162 -13.69 0.85 16.48
CA ARG A 162 -14.40 2.15 16.57
C ARG A 162 -15.58 2.27 15.62
N THR A 163 -15.59 1.50 14.53
CA THR A 163 -16.65 1.58 13.52
C THR A 163 -16.76 0.28 12.74
N ASP A 164 -17.89 0.09 12.08
CA ASP A 164 -18.04 -0.97 11.08
C ASP A 164 -17.23 -0.61 9.81
N VAL A 165 -16.02 -1.16 9.72
CA VAL A 165 -15.11 -0.94 8.58
C VAL A 165 -15.62 -1.58 7.29
N SER A 166 -16.55 -2.55 7.37
CA SER A 166 -17.10 -3.22 6.18
C SER A 166 -17.88 -2.27 5.27
N ALA A 167 -18.45 -1.20 5.84
CA ALA A 167 -19.14 -0.15 5.10
C ALA A 167 -18.21 0.65 4.14
N PHE A 168 -16.88 0.54 4.30
CA PHE A 168 -15.88 1.22 3.47
C PHE A 168 -15.29 0.31 2.39
N LYS A 169 -15.73 -0.94 2.28
CA LYS A 169 -15.26 -1.86 1.24
C LYS A 169 -15.55 -1.36 -0.16
N LYS A 170 -14.56 -1.51 -1.01
CA LYS A 170 -14.65 -1.28 -2.45
C LYS A 170 -14.04 -2.48 -3.17
N ARG A 171 -14.43 -2.69 -4.42
CA ARG A 171 -13.93 -3.77 -5.25
C ARG A 171 -12.80 -3.27 -6.15
N PHE A 172 -11.65 -3.94 -6.10
CA PHE A 172 -10.62 -3.85 -7.12
C PHE A 172 -10.94 -4.85 -8.24
N ILE A 173 -10.97 -4.36 -9.47
CA ILE A 173 -11.17 -5.17 -10.68
C ILE A 173 -9.92 -4.98 -11.56
N PRO A 174 -9.23 -6.06 -11.95
CA PRO A 174 -8.11 -5.98 -12.87
C PRO A 174 -8.50 -5.26 -14.17
N PRO A 175 -7.55 -4.61 -14.88
CA PRO A 175 -7.86 -3.76 -16.03
C PRO A 175 -8.13 -4.50 -17.35
N PHE A 176 -8.21 -5.84 -17.36
CA PHE A 176 -8.38 -6.70 -18.55
C PHE A 176 -9.16 -7.96 -18.25
#